data_91ebff3eab87a310705bfdd0c240ce6f
#
_entry.id   91ebff3eab87a310705bfdd0c240ce6f
#
_cell.length_a   1.000
_cell.length_b   1.000
_cell.length_c   1.000
_cell.angle_alpha   90.00
_cell.angle_beta   90.00
_cell.angle_gamma   90.00
#
_symmetry.space_group_name_H-M   'P 1'
#
loop_
_entity.id
_entity.type
_entity.pdbx_description
1 polymer ?
#
loop_
_entity_poly.entity_id
_entity_poly.type
_entity_poly.pdbx_seq_one_letter_code
_entity_poly.pdbx_strand_id
1 'polypeptide(L)'
;SSIVGAGAGTVSSDDCTAERLLELGPRPHLRPPSMQDPPPPGETQDHVCKQEGSPCQQDDGSQDGGVIPDLPEDIRRHIHALLPLRDAARAACASHSFLRSWRCHPNLILSHKALGLDGDLISKVDNILKNHSGIGMKKLRLELYGNKVDSFYVDRWIHIAVTAGVEELAIIMPHIPGKEEYNFPCSLLFNGGENSIRYLYIAMCAFRPTAGLGCWTKLTRLLLSNVWIADDELEGLLSNCTAIQHLELKNCSEIVFLKIPLLECLTFLRVSLCINLQVIDSDAPNLSTFCLFGGLVSILFGSDVKNIEVSCLKFGPPNIVRFARTELLSGAPDVERLVITSPNEMESTPMLSSKFLHLKYLHISLIANEAISPAYDYLSLVSFIEASPCLETFIFEVQQPDMKHDSVIGDSSPLRRLPQYRHNNLKSVTIIGFCSAKSLVELACHIIEKATSLERLTLDTSHGCRSPGRRSVDKPDRWYYTVSGSLTAAPPDRCLPMWGRGIEESHRARFAIRKHIEWKVPFGVVFEIIEPCSRCLMPNF
;
A
#
# COMPACT_ATOMS: atom_id res chain seq x y z
N SER A 1 48.00 -40.39 10.91
CA SER A 1 47.92 -41.22 9.68
C SER A 1 46.53 -41.12 9.08
N SER A 2 46.53 -40.63 7.81
CA SER A 2 45.57 -40.82 6.70
C SER A 2 44.23 -40.12 6.85
N ILE A 3 43.99 -38.92 6.29
CA ILE A 3 43.64 -38.53 4.93
C ILE A 3 42.49 -39.36 4.34
N VAL A 4 41.31 -38.76 4.20
CA VAL A 4 40.49 -38.76 2.97
C VAL A 4 39.65 -37.49 2.96
N GLY A 5 39.78 -36.70 1.88
CA GLY A 5 39.02 -35.50 1.63
C GLY A 5 37.63 -35.85 1.04
N ALA A 6 36.68 -34.98 1.29
CA ALA A 6 35.46 -34.93 0.52
C ALA A 6 35.11 -33.46 0.28
N GLY A 7 34.87 -33.17 -0.97
CA GLY A 7 34.78 -31.87 -1.57
C GLY A 7 33.69 -30.95 -0.99
N ALA A 8 34.08 -29.72 -0.83
CA ALA A 8 33.19 -28.60 -0.68
C ALA A 8 32.47 -28.34 -2.00
N GLY A 9 31.22 -28.74 -2.08
CA GLY A 9 30.31 -28.26 -3.10
C GLY A 9 29.89 -26.85 -2.69
N THR A 10 30.42 -25.87 -3.41
CA THR A 10 29.93 -24.50 -3.39
C THR A 10 28.50 -24.50 -3.92
N VAL A 11 27.53 -24.35 -3.01
CA VAL A 11 26.18 -24.01 -3.39
C VAL A 11 26.22 -22.53 -3.76
N SER A 12 26.07 -22.27 -5.05
CA SER A 12 25.86 -20.95 -5.64
C SER A 12 24.66 -20.28 -4.97
N SER A 13 24.92 -19.13 -4.37
CA SER A 13 23.90 -18.23 -3.81
C SER A 13 23.34 -17.33 -4.92
N ASP A 14 22.75 -17.95 -5.94
CA ASP A 14 22.03 -17.24 -6.99
C ASP A 14 20.62 -17.80 -7.05
N ASP A 15 19.65 -16.94 -6.85
CA ASP A 15 18.22 -17.05 -7.14
C ASP A 15 17.26 -16.80 -5.94
N CYS A 16 17.41 -15.65 -5.32
CA CYS A 16 16.29 -15.03 -4.59
C CYS A 16 16.40 -13.50 -4.67
N THR A 17 16.44 -12.97 -5.87
CA THR A 17 16.41 -11.54 -6.10
C THR A 17 14.99 -11.05 -6.32
N ALA A 18 14.72 -9.84 -5.84
CA ALA A 18 13.49 -9.07 -6.03
C ALA A 18 13.04 -8.94 -7.51
N GLU A 19 13.86 -9.40 -8.46
CA GLU A 19 13.61 -9.43 -9.90
C GLU A 19 12.40 -10.28 -10.30
N ARG A 20 12.11 -11.38 -9.61
CA ARG A 20 10.90 -12.19 -9.89
C ARG A 20 9.58 -11.50 -9.55
N LEU A 21 9.60 -10.43 -8.78
CA LEU A 21 8.39 -9.65 -8.46
C LEU A 21 8.09 -8.55 -9.50
N LEU A 22 9.03 -8.23 -10.39
CA LEU A 22 8.89 -7.22 -11.43
C LEU A 22 8.60 -7.82 -12.83
N GLU A 23 8.79 -9.12 -13.04
CA GLU A 23 8.58 -9.79 -14.33
C GLU A 23 7.14 -10.22 -14.62
N LEU A 24 6.19 -10.02 -13.71
CA LEU A 24 4.77 -10.29 -13.96
C LEU A 24 4.04 -9.09 -14.56
N GLY A 25 4.45 -8.72 -15.78
CA GLY A 25 3.60 -7.97 -16.69
C GLY A 25 2.38 -8.81 -17.12
N PRO A 26 1.25 -8.17 -17.48
CA PRO A 26 0.06 -8.92 -17.86
C PRO A 26 0.33 -9.79 -19.09
N ARG A 27 0.07 -11.09 -18.97
CA ARG A 27 0.09 -12.02 -20.10
C ARG A 27 -0.97 -11.60 -21.11
N PRO A 28 -0.69 -11.73 -22.43
CA PRO A 28 -1.65 -11.40 -23.46
C PRO A 28 -2.88 -12.31 -23.36
N HIS A 29 -4.05 -11.70 -23.41
CA HIS A 29 -5.34 -12.37 -23.43
C HIS A 29 -5.43 -13.34 -24.60
N LEU A 30 -5.68 -14.61 -24.32
CA LEU A 30 -6.10 -15.61 -25.29
C LEU A 30 -7.46 -15.16 -25.87
N ARG A 31 -7.52 -15.01 -27.19
CA ARG A 31 -8.75 -14.76 -27.95
C ARG A 31 -9.72 -15.95 -27.81
N PRO A 32 -11.02 -15.72 -27.64
CA PRO A 32 -12.02 -16.76 -27.82
C PRO A 32 -12.14 -17.14 -29.33
N PRO A 33 -12.63 -18.36 -29.65
CA PRO A 33 -12.63 -18.87 -31.02
C PRO A 33 -13.58 -18.10 -31.92
N SER A 34 -13.13 -17.94 -33.15
CA SER A 34 -13.74 -17.20 -34.26
C SER A 34 -15.14 -17.70 -34.63
N MET A 35 -16.10 -16.78 -34.67
CA MET A 35 -17.27 -16.91 -35.55
C MET A 35 -16.88 -16.42 -36.95
N GLN A 36 -17.33 -17.16 -37.94
CA GLN A 36 -17.05 -17.02 -39.36
C GLN A 36 -17.60 -15.69 -39.93
N ASP A 37 -16.75 -15.01 -40.72
CA ASP A 37 -17.10 -13.83 -41.50
C ASP A 37 -17.92 -14.20 -42.72
N PRO A 38 -18.90 -13.37 -43.14
CA PRO A 38 -19.55 -13.47 -44.45
C PRO A 38 -18.70 -12.82 -45.54
N PRO A 39 -18.85 -13.23 -46.82
CA PRO A 39 -17.99 -12.85 -47.95
C PRO A 39 -18.18 -11.41 -48.40
N PRO A 40 -17.19 -10.81 -49.07
CA PRO A 40 -17.23 -9.42 -49.51
C PRO A 40 -18.06 -9.23 -50.82
N PRO A 41 -18.73 -8.10 -51.00
CA PRO A 41 -19.28 -7.72 -52.31
C PRO A 41 -18.26 -6.95 -53.14
N GLY A 42 -18.36 -7.22 -54.44
CA GLY A 42 -17.43 -6.90 -55.51
C GLY A 42 -17.22 -5.45 -55.84
N GLU A 43 -16.14 -5.29 -56.59
CA GLU A 43 -15.68 -4.08 -57.29
C GLU A 43 -16.71 -3.54 -58.25
N THR A 44 -16.89 -2.21 -58.28
CA THR A 44 -17.28 -1.48 -59.51
C THR A 44 -16.60 -0.12 -59.55
N GLN A 45 -16.13 0.13 -60.76
CA GLN A 45 -15.25 1.16 -61.28
C GLN A 45 -15.75 2.60 -61.17
N ASP A 46 -14.71 3.48 -61.18
CA ASP A 46 -14.59 4.83 -61.71
C ASP A 46 -15.81 5.58 -62.27
N HIS A 47 -15.98 6.81 -61.77
CA HIS A 47 -16.22 7.95 -62.67
C HIS A 47 -15.74 9.29 -62.07
N VAL A 48 -14.76 9.86 -62.76
CA VAL A 48 -14.32 11.26 -62.71
C VAL A 48 -15.43 12.15 -63.24
N CYS A 49 -15.75 13.22 -62.54
CA CYS A 49 -16.28 14.46 -63.18
C CYS A 49 -15.84 15.72 -62.43
N LYS A 50 -15.10 16.55 -63.17
CA LYS A 50 -14.87 17.98 -62.92
C LYS A 50 -16.12 18.78 -63.35
N GLN A 51 -16.37 19.89 -62.65
CA GLN A 51 -16.70 21.23 -63.14
C GLN A 51 -17.37 22.05 -62.02
N GLU A 52 -16.75 23.16 -61.62
CA GLU A 52 -16.90 24.56 -62.04
C GLU A 52 -18.24 25.20 -61.66
N GLY A 53 -18.13 26.33 -60.94
CA GLY A 53 -18.80 27.54 -61.22
C GLY A 53 -20.01 27.99 -60.38
N SER A 54 -19.74 28.80 -59.36
CA SER A 54 -20.46 30.09 -59.05
C SER A 54 -22.00 30.18 -59.06
N PRO A 55 -22.57 31.31 -58.60
CA PRO A 55 -22.81 31.72 -57.21
C PRO A 55 -24.32 32.01 -56.95
N CYS A 56 -24.61 32.46 -55.69
CA CYS A 56 -25.85 33.17 -55.28
C CYS A 56 -27.02 32.26 -54.89
N GLN A 57 -27.54 32.37 -53.73
CA GLN A 57 -28.37 33.52 -53.27
C GLN A 57 -28.68 33.29 -51.76
N GLN A 58 -28.82 34.40 -51.08
CA GLN A 58 -29.36 34.54 -49.74
C GLN A 58 -30.72 33.85 -49.63
N ASP A 59 -30.88 33.04 -48.61
CA ASP A 59 -32.19 32.84 -47.99
C ASP A 59 -32.05 32.88 -46.47
N ASP A 60 -32.78 33.85 -45.95
CA ASP A 60 -32.96 34.17 -44.56
C ASP A 60 -33.76 33.03 -43.91
N GLY A 61 -33.09 32.24 -43.13
CA GLY A 61 -33.69 31.18 -42.30
C GLY A 61 -33.00 31.13 -40.95
N SER A 62 -33.52 31.92 -40.03
CA SER A 62 -33.17 31.88 -38.60
C SER A 62 -33.25 30.45 -38.05
N GLN A 63 -32.09 29.78 -37.97
CA GLN A 63 -31.90 28.71 -37.04
C GLN A 63 -31.08 29.25 -35.86
N ASP A 64 -31.75 29.36 -34.74
CA ASP A 64 -31.25 29.62 -33.42
C ASP A 64 -30.24 28.51 -33.01
N GLY A 65 -29.07 28.56 -33.63
CA GLY A 65 -27.90 27.83 -33.24
C GLY A 65 -27.37 28.48 -31.97
N GLY A 66 -27.72 27.94 -30.81
CA GLY A 66 -27.26 28.42 -29.53
C GLY A 66 -25.76 28.65 -29.55
N VAL A 67 -25.37 29.89 -29.68
CA VAL A 67 -23.99 30.36 -29.50
C VAL A 67 -23.64 30.06 -28.05
N ILE A 68 -22.86 29.01 -27.84
CA ILE A 68 -22.29 28.76 -26.51
C ILE A 68 -21.55 30.03 -26.12
N PRO A 69 -21.98 30.75 -25.07
CA PRO A 69 -21.34 32.00 -24.68
C PRO A 69 -19.85 31.76 -24.49
N ASP A 70 -19.01 32.61 -25.03
CA ASP A 70 -17.57 32.49 -24.94
C ASP A 70 -17.16 32.60 -23.46
N LEU A 71 -16.84 31.45 -22.85
CA LEU A 71 -16.48 31.39 -21.44
C LEU A 71 -15.23 32.23 -21.17
N PRO A 72 -15.17 32.96 -20.05
CA PRO A 72 -13.96 33.64 -19.61
C PRO A 72 -12.74 32.71 -19.63
N GLU A 73 -11.57 33.28 -19.94
CA GLU A 73 -10.36 32.45 -20.12
C GLU A 73 -9.95 31.68 -18.89
N ASP A 74 -10.17 32.25 -17.71
CA ASP A 74 -9.93 31.59 -16.40
C ASP A 74 -10.84 30.38 -16.19
N ILE A 75 -12.12 30.48 -16.56
CA ILE A 75 -13.07 29.37 -16.50
C ILE A 75 -12.68 28.26 -17.49
N ARG A 76 -12.30 28.64 -18.72
CA ARG A 76 -11.82 27.67 -19.73
C ARG A 76 -10.56 26.95 -19.24
N ARG A 77 -9.60 27.68 -18.68
CA ARG A 77 -8.39 27.07 -18.08
C ARG A 77 -8.74 26.13 -16.94
N HIS A 78 -9.68 26.52 -16.08
CA HIS A 78 -10.11 25.67 -14.98
C HIS A 78 -10.77 24.38 -15.48
N ILE A 79 -11.71 24.46 -16.41
CA ILE A 79 -12.33 23.29 -17.03
C ILE A 79 -11.28 22.39 -17.68
N HIS A 80 -10.35 22.98 -18.42
CA HIS A 80 -9.31 22.23 -19.12
C HIS A 80 -8.34 21.53 -18.15
N ALA A 81 -8.05 22.17 -17.02
CA ALA A 81 -7.21 21.62 -15.96
C ALA A 81 -7.83 20.42 -15.22
N LEU A 82 -9.16 20.28 -15.26
CA LEU A 82 -9.89 19.13 -14.70
C LEU A 82 -9.91 17.92 -15.65
N LEU A 83 -9.63 18.11 -16.92
CA LEU A 83 -9.60 17.02 -17.89
C LEU A 83 -8.33 16.18 -17.75
N PRO A 84 -8.40 14.85 -17.95
CA PRO A 84 -7.22 14.05 -18.19
C PRO A 84 -6.39 14.62 -19.34
N LEU A 85 -5.06 14.54 -19.23
CA LEU A 85 -4.13 15.17 -20.18
C LEU A 85 -4.42 14.81 -21.65
N ARG A 86 -4.80 13.56 -21.92
CA ARG A 86 -5.18 13.07 -23.25
C ARG A 86 -6.44 13.75 -23.79
N ASP A 87 -7.44 13.93 -22.96
CA ASP A 87 -8.72 14.54 -23.37
C ASP A 87 -8.56 16.06 -23.52
N ALA A 88 -7.74 16.67 -22.67
CA ALA A 88 -7.31 18.05 -22.81
C ALA A 88 -6.57 18.29 -24.14
N ALA A 89 -5.69 17.37 -24.56
CA ALA A 89 -5.02 17.42 -25.85
C ALA A 89 -6.00 17.31 -27.03
N ARG A 90 -7.00 16.42 -26.93
CA ARG A 90 -8.06 16.28 -27.95
C ARG A 90 -8.89 17.56 -28.07
N ALA A 91 -9.28 18.16 -26.96
CA ALA A 91 -9.99 19.44 -26.97
C ALA A 91 -9.15 20.56 -27.61
N ALA A 92 -7.84 20.56 -27.37
CA ALA A 92 -6.90 21.50 -28.00
C ALA A 92 -6.81 21.38 -29.53
N CYS A 93 -7.06 20.21 -30.11
CA CYS A 93 -7.14 20.00 -31.55
C CYS A 93 -8.43 20.58 -32.14
N ALA A 94 -9.49 20.74 -31.37
CA ALA A 94 -10.78 21.22 -31.82
C ALA A 94 -10.92 22.76 -31.76
N SER A 95 -10.10 23.48 -30.99
CA SER A 95 -10.24 24.91 -30.77
C SER A 95 -8.92 25.60 -30.43
N HIS A 96 -8.65 26.73 -31.10
CA HIS A 96 -7.48 27.57 -30.81
C HIS A 96 -7.47 28.11 -29.36
N SER A 97 -8.64 28.34 -28.78
CA SER A 97 -8.74 28.78 -27.37
C SER A 97 -8.32 27.67 -26.41
N PHE A 98 -8.70 26.41 -26.67
CA PHE A 98 -8.24 25.27 -25.92
C PHE A 98 -6.76 24.93 -26.13
N LEU A 99 -6.19 25.24 -27.29
CA LEU A 99 -4.76 25.10 -27.55
C LEU A 99 -3.93 26.00 -26.63
N ARG A 100 -4.37 27.24 -26.37
CA ARG A 100 -3.69 28.10 -25.36
C ARG A 100 -3.77 27.53 -23.97
N SER A 101 -4.95 27.03 -23.55
CA SER A 101 -5.15 26.40 -22.25
C SER A 101 -4.32 25.12 -22.12
N TRP A 102 -4.17 24.34 -23.20
CA TRP A 102 -3.31 23.15 -23.24
C TRP A 102 -1.85 23.49 -22.93
N ARG A 103 -1.31 24.53 -23.52
CA ARG A 103 0.07 24.99 -23.29
C ARG A 103 0.32 25.48 -21.88
N CYS A 104 -0.72 25.72 -21.10
CA CYS A 104 -0.67 26.13 -19.69
C CYS A 104 -1.30 25.07 -18.78
N HIS A 105 -1.39 23.79 -19.21
CA HIS A 105 -2.04 22.76 -18.40
C HIS A 105 -1.28 22.53 -17.09
N PRO A 106 -1.92 22.68 -15.92
CA PRO A 106 -1.20 22.69 -14.64
C PRO A 106 -0.67 21.33 -14.20
N ASN A 107 -1.29 20.24 -14.69
CA ASN A 107 -1.01 18.89 -14.21
C ASN A 107 -0.50 18.00 -15.34
N LEU A 108 0.80 17.84 -15.47
CA LEU A 108 1.42 16.99 -16.47
C LEU A 108 1.74 15.62 -15.88
N ILE A 109 0.92 14.60 -16.22
CA ILE A 109 1.18 13.20 -15.91
C ILE A 109 1.57 12.50 -17.21
N LEU A 110 2.87 12.21 -17.35
CA LEU A 110 3.48 11.72 -18.57
C LEU A 110 3.94 10.27 -18.36
N SER A 111 3.13 9.35 -18.85
CA SER A 111 3.38 7.90 -18.84
C SER A 111 2.74 7.25 -20.04
N HIS A 112 3.15 6.03 -20.41
CA HIS A 112 2.48 5.24 -21.44
C HIS A 112 0.97 5.13 -21.20
N LYS A 113 0.58 4.85 -19.96
CA LYS A 113 -0.82 4.70 -19.58
C LYS A 113 -1.60 6.02 -19.71
N ALA A 114 -1.05 7.13 -19.21
CA ALA A 114 -1.72 8.42 -19.21
C ALA A 114 -1.89 8.99 -20.62
N LEU A 115 -0.90 8.75 -21.49
CA LEU A 115 -0.91 9.24 -22.87
C LEU A 115 -1.56 8.25 -23.84
N GLY A 116 -1.83 7.00 -23.40
CA GLY A 116 -2.44 5.95 -24.22
C GLY A 116 -1.56 5.58 -25.42
N LEU A 117 -0.26 5.38 -25.19
CA LEU A 117 0.74 5.18 -26.23
C LEU A 117 1.27 3.76 -26.25
N ASP A 118 1.40 3.20 -27.46
CA ASP A 118 2.10 1.96 -27.74
C ASP A 118 3.49 2.19 -28.37
N GLY A 119 4.04 3.41 -28.25
CA GLY A 119 5.26 3.81 -28.95
C GLY A 119 6.17 4.76 -28.18
N ASP A 120 6.95 5.57 -28.90
CA ASP A 120 8.00 6.44 -28.40
C ASP A 120 7.48 7.50 -27.39
N LEU A 121 7.54 7.15 -26.09
CA LEU A 121 7.19 8.04 -24.99
C LEU A 121 8.15 9.24 -24.90
N ILE A 122 9.44 9.03 -25.16
CA ILE A 122 10.50 10.03 -24.96
C ILE A 122 10.28 11.24 -25.86
N SER A 123 10.13 11.01 -27.18
CA SER A 123 9.90 12.10 -28.14
C SER A 123 8.60 12.85 -27.82
N LYS A 124 7.57 12.16 -27.33
CA LYS A 124 6.31 12.81 -26.99
C LYS A 124 6.39 13.64 -25.72
N VAL A 125 7.02 13.11 -24.65
CA VAL A 125 7.32 13.88 -23.44
C VAL A 125 8.11 15.13 -23.78
N ASP A 126 9.15 14.99 -24.59
CA ASP A 126 9.99 16.08 -25.02
C ASP A 126 9.21 17.17 -25.80
N ASN A 127 8.37 16.74 -26.73
CA ASN A 127 7.52 17.66 -27.50
C ASN A 127 6.48 18.37 -26.62
N ILE A 128 5.86 17.66 -25.65
CA ILE A 128 4.90 18.27 -24.72
C ILE A 128 5.59 19.34 -23.89
N LEU A 129 6.73 19.02 -23.27
CA LEU A 129 7.45 19.94 -22.38
C LEU A 129 8.07 21.13 -23.13
N LYS A 130 8.56 20.93 -24.36
CA LYS A 130 9.04 22.03 -25.23
C LYS A 130 7.94 23.01 -25.61
N ASN A 131 6.73 22.53 -25.81
CA ASN A 131 5.58 23.35 -26.22
C ASN A 131 4.77 23.91 -25.05
N HIS A 132 5.07 23.46 -23.80
CA HIS A 132 4.43 24.00 -22.62
C HIS A 132 5.00 25.37 -22.28
N SER A 133 4.13 26.33 -21.95
CA SER A 133 4.55 27.71 -21.66
C SER A 133 5.31 27.86 -20.34
N GLY A 134 5.29 26.85 -19.47
CA GLY A 134 5.79 26.92 -18.09
C GLY A 134 4.84 27.65 -17.13
N ILE A 135 3.93 28.48 -17.65
CA ILE A 135 3.03 29.29 -16.81
C ILE A 135 2.00 28.38 -16.12
N GLY A 136 1.98 28.43 -14.79
CA GLY A 136 0.98 27.73 -13.97
C GLY A 136 1.15 26.22 -13.89
N MET A 137 2.31 25.67 -14.29
CA MET A 137 2.62 24.26 -14.08
C MET A 137 2.74 23.99 -12.56
N LYS A 138 1.80 23.22 -12.02
CA LYS A 138 1.79 22.85 -10.59
C LYS A 138 2.36 21.47 -10.34
N LYS A 139 2.12 20.55 -11.28
CA LYS A 139 2.50 19.15 -11.12
C LYS A 139 3.18 18.61 -12.37
N LEU A 140 4.36 17.98 -12.17
CA LEU A 140 5.01 17.14 -13.17
C LEU A 140 5.21 15.75 -12.59
N ARG A 141 4.66 14.72 -13.27
CA ARG A 141 4.89 13.32 -12.98
C ARG A 141 5.39 12.61 -14.23
N LEU A 142 6.62 12.10 -14.17
CA LEU A 142 7.26 11.32 -15.24
C LEU A 142 7.33 9.86 -14.81
N GLU A 143 6.70 8.95 -15.55
CA GLU A 143 6.78 7.50 -15.35
C GLU A 143 7.43 6.87 -16.57
N LEU A 144 8.73 6.57 -16.46
CA LEU A 144 9.57 6.20 -17.59
C LEU A 144 9.83 4.69 -17.70
N TYR A 145 8.97 3.88 -17.10
CA TYR A 145 9.09 2.42 -17.09
C TYR A 145 9.32 1.83 -18.49
N GLY A 146 10.25 0.87 -18.59
CA GLY A 146 10.51 0.11 -19.82
C GLY A 146 11.18 0.89 -20.95
N ASN A 147 11.54 2.15 -20.76
CA ASN A 147 12.17 2.98 -21.76
C ASN A 147 13.67 3.16 -21.50
N LYS A 148 14.47 3.10 -22.57
CA LYS A 148 15.84 3.59 -22.50
C LYS A 148 15.80 5.12 -22.63
N VAL A 149 16.02 5.81 -21.52
CA VAL A 149 16.04 7.28 -21.50
C VAL A 149 17.49 7.73 -21.27
N ASP A 150 17.94 8.70 -22.06
CA ASP A 150 19.20 9.39 -21.79
C ASP A 150 18.99 10.37 -20.64
N SER A 151 19.92 10.42 -19.70
CA SER A 151 19.92 11.32 -18.55
C SER A 151 19.74 12.78 -18.95
N PHE A 152 20.33 13.20 -20.07
CA PHE A 152 20.21 14.54 -20.62
C PHE A 152 18.75 14.98 -20.82
N TYR A 153 17.87 14.09 -21.29
CA TYR A 153 16.44 14.44 -21.45
C TYR A 153 15.78 14.64 -20.08
N VAL A 154 16.05 13.75 -19.13
CA VAL A 154 15.44 13.80 -17.80
C VAL A 154 15.89 15.07 -17.06
N ASP A 155 17.18 15.40 -17.09
CA ASP A 155 17.75 16.61 -16.47
C ASP A 155 17.09 17.87 -17.05
N ARG A 156 16.93 17.92 -18.37
CA ARG A 156 16.26 19.04 -19.03
C ARG A 156 14.79 19.15 -18.63
N TRP A 157 14.07 18.04 -18.54
CA TRP A 157 12.66 18.06 -18.14
C TRP A 157 12.49 18.49 -16.69
N ILE A 158 13.38 18.04 -15.79
CA ILE A 158 13.41 18.49 -14.40
C ILE A 158 13.68 20.01 -14.36
N HIS A 159 14.68 20.48 -15.11
CA HIS A 159 14.99 21.91 -15.18
C HIS A 159 13.81 22.76 -15.64
N ILE A 160 13.08 22.33 -16.69
CA ILE A 160 11.87 23.01 -17.16
C ILE A 160 10.84 23.10 -16.03
N ALA A 161 10.59 22.00 -15.31
CA ALA A 161 9.60 21.94 -14.23
C ALA A 161 9.97 22.86 -13.05
N VAL A 162 11.24 22.80 -12.62
CA VAL A 162 11.71 23.61 -11.50
C VAL A 162 11.68 25.10 -11.86
N THR A 163 12.11 25.47 -13.08
CA THR A 163 12.05 26.86 -13.57
C THR A 163 10.59 27.35 -13.67
N ALA A 164 9.65 26.47 -13.99
CA ALA A 164 8.23 26.79 -14.02
C ALA A 164 7.61 26.95 -12.61
N GLY A 165 8.34 26.64 -11.55
CA GLY A 165 7.87 26.74 -10.17
C GLY A 165 6.93 25.61 -9.75
N VAL A 166 7.16 24.39 -10.23
CA VAL A 166 6.34 23.21 -9.90
C VAL A 166 6.24 22.99 -8.38
N GLU A 167 5.01 22.66 -7.91
CA GLU A 167 4.76 22.34 -6.50
C GLU A 167 4.84 20.84 -6.22
N GLU A 168 4.50 20.00 -7.21
CA GLU A 168 4.56 18.53 -7.10
C GLU A 168 5.45 17.95 -8.21
N LEU A 169 6.56 17.33 -7.80
CA LEU A 169 7.51 16.68 -8.71
C LEU A 169 7.58 15.18 -8.39
N ALA A 170 7.29 14.34 -9.40
CA ALA A 170 7.40 12.90 -9.28
C ALA A 170 8.19 12.33 -10.46
N ILE A 171 9.33 11.70 -10.19
CA ILE A 171 10.22 11.11 -11.19
C ILE A 171 10.38 9.63 -10.90
N ILE A 172 9.95 8.79 -11.83
CA ILE A 172 10.07 7.34 -11.73
C ILE A 172 10.89 6.85 -12.91
N MET A 173 12.13 6.50 -12.64
CA MET A 173 13.09 6.06 -13.65
C MET A 173 12.85 4.60 -14.06
N PRO A 174 13.30 4.18 -15.25
CA PRO A 174 13.29 2.79 -15.62
C PRO A 174 14.39 2.03 -14.87
N HIS A 175 14.07 0.87 -14.33
CA HIS A 175 15.09 -0.07 -13.89
C HIS A 175 15.54 -0.91 -15.09
N ILE A 176 16.83 -0.83 -15.45
CA ILE A 176 17.42 -1.61 -16.54
C ILE A 176 18.57 -2.43 -15.95
N PRO A 177 18.42 -3.75 -15.81
CA PRO A 177 19.47 -4.61 -15.28
C PRO A 177 20.80 -4.43 -16.03
N GLY A 178 21.90 -4.29 -15.31
CA GLY A 178 23.25 -4.18 -15.90
C GLY A 178 23.61 -2.81 -16.51
N LYS A 179 22.79 -1.79 -16.34
CA LYS A 179 23.11 -0.40 -16.71
C LYS A 179 23.40 0.41 -15.43
N GLU A 180 24.31 1.39 -15.54
CA GLU A 180 24.50 2.38 -14.46
C GLU A 180 23.18 3.10 -14.16
N GLU A 181 22.92 3.30 -12.90
CA GLU A 181 21.72 3.94 -12.40
C GLU A 181 21.77 5.43 -12.66
N TYR A 182 20.62 6.01 -12.99
CA TYR A 182 20.51 7.45 -13.12
C TYR A 182 20.81 8.13 -11.77
N ASN A 183 21.77 9.03 -11.76
CA ASN A 183 22.04 9.87 -10.60
C ASN A 183 21.23 11.15 -10.70
N PHE A 184 20.25 11.31 -9.79
CA PHE A 184 19.33 12.44 -9.80
C PHE A 184 20.10 13.75 -9.53
N PRO A 185 19.98 14.77 -10.40
CA PRO A 185 20.73 16.02 -10.27
C PRO A 185 20.15 16.93 -9.20
N CYS A 186 20.47 16.67 -7.93
CA CYS A 186 19.94 17.41 -6.78
C CYS A 186 20.15 18.93 -6.90
N SER A 187 21.24 19.36 -7.54
CA SER A 187 21.54 20.78 -7.77
C SER A 187 20.49 21.51 -8.61
N LEU A 188 19.81 20.81 -9.52
CA LEU A 188 18.77 21.43 -10.36
C LEU A 188 17.55 21.88 -9.55
N LEU A 189 17.33 21.28 -8.37
CA LEU A 189 16.19 21.64 -7.52
C LEU A 189 16.36 23.02 -6.84
N PHE A 190 17.57 23.61 -6.88
CA PHE A 190 17.92 24.86 -6.17
C PHE A 190 18.42 25.98 -7.10
N ASN A 191 18.11 25.93 -8.40
CA ASN A 191 18.58 26.94 -9.34
C ASN A 191 17.96 28.31 -9.06
N GLY A 192 18.65 29.13 -8.27
CA GLY A 192 18.52 30.60 -8.22
C GLY A 192 17.33 31.17 -7.45
N GLY A 193 16.58 30.41 -6.68
CA GLY A 193 15.44 30.92 -5.93
C GLY A 193 14.92 30.01 -4.84
N GLU A 194 13.87 30.44 -4.14
CA GLU A 194 13.15 29.58 -3.20
C GLU A 194 12.53 28.38 -3.93
N ASN A 195 12.85 27.18 -3.46
CA ASN A 195 12.24 25.96 -3.99
C ASN A 195 10.71 25.95 -3.71
N SER A 196 9.91 25.82 -4.77
CA SER A 196 8.44 25.79 -4.67
C SER A 196 7.87 24.40 -4.36
N ILE A 197 8.72 23.36 -4.41
CA ILE A 197 8.30 21.96 -4.29
C ILE A 197 7.77 21.68 -2.88
N ARG A 198 6.51 21.20 -2.82
CA ARG A 198 5.82 20.74 -1.62
C ARG A 198 5.75 19.23 -1.52
N TYR A 199 5.73 18.56 -2.67
CA TYR A 199 5.70 17.11 -2.81
C TYR A 199 6.82 16.66 -3.73
N LEU A 200 7.69 15.78 -3.23
CA LEU A 200 8.78 15.16 -4.00
C LEU A 200 8.66 13.64 -3.92
N TYR A 201 8.52 13.01 -5.09
CA TYR A 201 8.57 11.56 -5.24
C TYR A 201 9.68 11.17 -6.21
N ILE A 202 10.66 10.44 -5.72
CA ILE A 202 11.79 9.95 -6.50
C ILE A 202 11.81 8.42 -6.42
N ALA A 203 11.98 7.77 -7.58
CA ALA A 203 12.01 6.33 -7.62
C ALA A 203 12.98 5.77 -8.66
N MET A 204 13.62 4.65 -8.32
CA MET A 204 14.51 3.86 -9.20
C MET A 204 15.73 4.65 -9.70
N CYS A 205 16.43 5.37 -8.82
CA CYS A 205 17.65 6.11 -9.15
C CYS A 205 18.51 6.35 -7.93
N ALA A 206 19.78 6.73 -8.14
CA ALA A 206 20.62 7.26 -7.07
C ALA A 206 20.16 8.69 -6.73
N PHE A 207 20.07 8.99 -5.45
CA PHE A 207 19.73 10.32 -4.95
C PHE A 207 20.78 10.71 -3.90
N ARG A 208 21.73 11.53 -4.31
CA ARG A 208 22.92 11.91 -3.54
C ARG A 208 22.88 13.40 -3.18
N PRO A 209 22.04 13.82 -2.22
CA PRO A 209 21.99 15.21 -1.80
C PRO A 209 23.31 15.59 -1.10
N THR A 210 23.97 16.60 -1.63
CA THR A 210 25.20 17.13 -1.01
C THR A 210 24.88 18.08 0.13
N ALA A 211 25.76 18.20 1.14
CA ALA A 211 25.57 19.01 2.34
C ALA A 211 25.37 20.53 2.07
N GLY A 212 25.63 21.01 0.85
CA GLY A 212 25.46 22.42 0.45
C GLY A 212 24.12 22.72 -0.25
N LEU A 213 23.19 21.75 -0.32
CA LEU A 213 21.88 22.01 -0.89
C LEU A 213 21.08 22.95 0.02
N GLY A 214 20.38 23.92 -0.58
CA GLY A 214 19.58 24.92 0.14
C GLY A 214 18.45 24.31 0.99
N CYS A 215 17.81 25.15 1.80
CA CYS A 215 16.73 24.73 2.69
C CYS A 215 15.44 24.36 1.93
N TRP A 216 14.85 23.24 2.30
CA TRP A 216 13.55 22.75 1.78
C TRP A 216 12.38 23.28 2.65
N THR A 217 12.23 24.59 2.71
CA THR A 217 11.28 25.24 3.62
C THR A 217 9.80 24.98 3.27
N LYS A 218 9.52 24.52 2.04
CA LYS A 218 8.15 24.26 1.56
C LYS A 218 7.83 22.78 1.37
N LEU A 219 8.84 21.90 1.46
CA LEU A 219 8.64 20.46 1.25
C LEU A 219 7.86 19.85 2.43
N THR A 220 6.64 19.44 2.15
CA THR A 220 5.74 18.83 3.15
C THR A 220 5.70 17.31 3.04
N ARG A 221 5.98 16.74 1.85
CA ARG A 221 5.91 15.29 1.62
C ARG A 221 7.11 14.83 0.79
N LEU A 222 7.85 13.87 1.33
CA LEU A 222 8.98 13.22 0.67
C LEU A 222 8.74 11.72 0.58
N LEU A 223 8.78 11.18 -0.64
CA LEU A 223 8.67 9.76 -0.93
C LEU A 223 9.89 9.31 -1.72
N LEU A 224 10.63 8.35 -1.19
CA LEU A 224 11.77 7.71 -1.84
C LEU A 224 11.48 6.23 -2.02
N SER A 225 11.54 5.73 -3.27
CA SER A 225 11.22 4.32 -3.55
C SER A 225 12.27 3.68 -4.45
N ASN A 226 12.91 2.60 -3.99
CA ASN A 226 14.02 1.99 -4.70
C ASN A 226 15.12 3.02 -5.03
N VAL A 227 15.49 3.79 -4.03
CA VAL A 227 16.46 4.87 -4.15
C VAL A 227 17.73 4.47 -3.43
N TRP A 228 18.88 4.68 -4.09
CA TRP A 228 20.20 4.53 -3.48
C TRP A 228 20.58 5.86 -2.82
N ILE A 229 20.51 5.88 -1.50
CA ILE A 229 20.81 7.01 -0.63
C ILE A 229 21.47 6.49 0.64
N ALA A 230 22.59 7.07 1.06
CA ALA A 230 23.28 6.70 2.28
C ALA A 230 22.66 7.35 3.53
N ASP A 231 22.98 6.80 4.71
CA ASP A 231 22.44 7.27 6.00
C ASP A 231 22.70 8.75 6.25
N ASP A 232 23.94 9.19 6.04
CA ASP A 232 24.39 10.58 6.22
C ASP A 232 23.81 11.55 5.18
N GLU A 233 23.63 11.08 3.95
CA GLU A 233 22.99 11.85 2.88
C GLU A 233 21.51 12.12 3.22
N LEU A 234 20.80 11.09 3.74
CA LEU A 234 19.41 11.23 4.14
C LEU A 234 19.25 12.10 5.38
N GLU A 235 20.10 11.93 6.42
CA GLU A 235 20.09 12.77 7.61
C GLU A 235 20.37 14.24 7.26
N GLY A 236 21.35 14.49 6.39
CA GLY A 236 21.67 15.82 5.89
C GLY A 236 20.53 16.47 5.12
N LEU A 237 19.82 15.71 4.28
CA LEU A 237 18.62 16.17 3.58
C LEU A 237 17.51 16.54 4.56
N LEU A 238 17.19 15.64 5.49
CA LEU A 238 16.11 15.81 6.45
C LEU A 238 16.35 17.02 7.37
N SER A 239 17.61 17.26 7.77
CA SER A 239 17.98 18.42 8.59
C SER A 239 17.66 19.76 7.94
N ASN A 240 17.55 19.79 6.61
CA ASN A 240 17.18 20.97 5.83
C ASN A 240 15.68 21.05 5.47
N CYS A 241 14.86 20.04 5.89
CA CYS A 241 13.45 19.93 5.55
C CYS A 241 12.53 20.36 6.70
N THR A 242 12.49 21.64 7.03
CA THR A 242 11.78 22.14 8.25
C THR A 242 10.25 21.99 8.19
N ALA A 243 9.66 21.92 7.00
CA ALA A 243 8.19 21.85 6.81
C ALA A 243 7.67 20.43 6.58
N ILE A 244 8.53 19.40 6.61
CA ILE A 244 8.14 18.04 6.25
C ILE A 244 7.13 17.48 7.26
N GLN A 245 6.00 16.97 6.74
CA GLN A 245 4.91 16.37 7.50
C GLN A 245 4.81 14.86 7.27
N HIS A 246 5.23 14.40 6.09
CA HIS A 246 5.08 13.02 5.66
C HIS A 246 6.37 12.52 4.99
N LEU A 247 6.97 11.50 5.61
CA LEU A 247 8.16 10.82 5.08
C LEU A 247 7.82 9.36 4.78
N GLU A 248 8.12 8.92 3.56
CA GLU A 248 7.95 7.54 3.14
C GLU A 248 9.21 7.03 2.43
N LEU A 249 9.79 5.96 2.99
CA LEU A 249 10.96 5.26 2.46
C LEU A 249 10.53 3.84 2.06
N LYS A 250 10.76 3.49 0.80
CA LYS A 250 10.40 2.17 0.29
C LYS A 250 11.57 1.55 -0.46
N ASN A 251 11.97 0.35 -0.03
CA ASN A 251 13.05 -0.41 -0.67
C ASN A 251 14.34 0.40 -0.90
N CYS A 252 14.72 1.21 0.08
CA CYS A 252 16.00 1.92 0.11
C CYS A 252 17.03 1.04 0.82
N SER A 253 17.82 0.29 0.02
CA SER A 253 18.67 -0.78 0.53
C SER A 253 20.00 -0.32 1.12
N GLU A 254 20.43 0.91 0.87
CA GLU A 254 21.67 1.45 1.44
C GLU A 254 21.49 1.95 2.88
N ILE A 255 20.24 2.20 3.31
CA ILE A 255 19.96 2.73 4.65
C ILE A 255 20.10 1.60 5.67
N VAL A 256 21.02 1.76 6.61
CA VAL A 256 21.27 0.85 7.74
C VAL A 256 20.79 1.48 9.05
N PHE A 257 21.06 2.75 9.23
CA PHE A 257 20.68 3.54 10.39
C PHE A 257 19.87 4.76 9.96
N LEU A 258 18.55 4.75 10.22
CA LEU A 258 17.68 5.87 9.91
C LEU A 258 17.61 6.83 11.08
N LYS A 259 18.33 7.95 10.98
CA LYS A 259 18.23 9.04 11.94
C LYS A 259 17.34 10.15 11.42
N ILE A 260 16.32 10.48 12.20
CA ILE A 260 15.39 11.57 11.91
C ILE A 260 15.67 12.69 12.90
N PRO A 261 16.17 13.85 12.41
CA PRO A 261 16.50 14.98 13.27
C PRO A 261 15.23 15.62 13.85
N LEU A 262 15.40 16.70 14.63
CA LEU A 262 14.31 17.48 15.20
C LEU A 262 13.43 18.10 14.09
N LEU A 263 12.41 17.38 13.67
CA LEU A 263 11.45 17.79 12.64
C LEU A 263 10.09 18.10 13.29
N GLU A 264 9.85 19.35 13.62
CA GLU A 264 8.65 19.77 14.35
C GLU A 264 7.33 19.52 13.60
N CYS A 265 7.36 19.48 12.28
CA CYS A 265 6.18 19.28 11.45
C CYS A 265 5.92 17.81 11.10
N LEU A 266 6.85 16.88 11.34
CA LEU A 266 6.72 15.49 10.93
C LEU A 266 5.67 14.77 11.77
N THR A 267 4.59 14.31 11.12
CA THR A 267 3.47 13.60 11.78
C THR A 267 3.34 12.16 11.32
N PHE A 268 3.88 11.81 10.16
CA PHE A 268 3.76 10.50 9.55
C PHE A 268 5.10 9.99 9.02
N LEU A 269 5.49 8.79 9.45
CA LEU A 269 6.65 8.06 8.96
C LEU A 269 6.23 6.67 8.47
N ARG A 270 6.57 6.33 7.22
CA ARG A 270 6.46 4.98 6.70
C ARG A 270 7.80 4.48 6.20
N VAL A 271 8.18 3.30 6.67
CA VAL A 271 9.37 2.58 6.21
C VAL A 271 8.93 1.21 5.70
N SER A 272 9.27 0.92 4.44
CA SER A 272 8.79 -0.29 3.78
C SER A 272 9.92 -0.98 3.03
N LEU A 273 10.15 -2.27 3.29
CA LEU A 273 11.10 -3.11 2.55
C LEU A 273 12.56 -2.61 2.54
N CYS A 274 12.97 -1.77 3.48
CA CYS A 274 14.36 -1.37 3.66
C CYS A 274 15.11 -2.52 4.37
N ILE A 275 15.59 -3.49 3.59
CA ILE A 275 16.03 -4.81 4.09
C ILE A 275 17.28 -4.77 4.96
N ASN A 276 18.13 -3.75 4.80
CA ASN A 276 19.36 -3.60 5.57
C ASN A 276 19.19 -2.68 6.79
N LEU A 277 18.01 -2.09 6.98
CA LEU A 277 17.73 -1.18 8.07
C LEU A 277 17.72 -1.94 9.40
N GLN A 278 18.50 -1.48 10.36
CA GLN A 278 18.66 -2.07 11.69
C GLN A 278 18.06 -1.20 12.80
N VAL A 279 18.19 0.11 12.68
CA VAL A 279 17.77 1.06 13.72
C VAL A 279 17.02 2.24 13.10
N ILE A 280 15.94 2.63 13.74
CA ILE A 280 15.24 3.91 13.52
C ILE A 280 15.35 4.72 14.79
N ASP A 281 16.00 5.88 14.70
CA ASP A 281 16.15 6.84 15.78
C ASP A 281 15.51 8.17 15.38
N SER A 282 14.52 8.66 16.13
CA SER A 282 13.74 9.83 15.76
C SER A 282 13.58 10.82 16.90
N ASP A 283 14.05 12.03 16.66
CA ASP A 283 13.87 13.19 17.53
C ASP A 283 12.63 14.05 17.15
N ALA A 284 11.78 13.58 16.21
CA ALA A 284 10.62 14.33 15.75
C ALA A 284 9.51 14.37 16.83
N PRO A 285 9.20 15.54 17.45
CA PRO A 285 8.35 15.61 18.63
C PRO A 285 6.86 15.37 18.34
N ASN A 286 6.42 15.61 17.10
CA ASN A 286 5.02 15.50 16.70
C ASN A 286 4.74 14.27 15.83
N LEU A 287 5.68 13.31 15.78
CA LEU A 287 5.46 12.05 15.05
C LEU A 287 4.34 11.24 15.72
N SER A 288 3.18 11.20 15.09
CA SER A 288 1.99 10.55 15.64
C SER A 288 1.68 9.19 15.02
N THR A 289 2.14 8.95 13.80
CA THR A 289 1.84 7.71 13.06
C THR A 289 3.09 7.13 12.46
N PHE A 290 3.35 5.87 12.79
CA PHE A 290 4.47 5.09 12.28
C PHE A 290 3.98 3.80 11.61
N CYS A 291 4.46 3.52 10.40
CA CYS A 291 4.18 2.29 9.66
C CYS A 291 5.48 1.60 9.27
N LEU A 292 5.70 0.38 9.75
CA LEU A 292 6.83 -0.47 9.38
C LEU A 292 6.32 -1.66 8.55
N PHE A 293 6.89 -1.84 7.37
CA PHE A 293 6.60 -3.00 6.52
C PHE A 293 7.90 -3.66 6.05
N GLY A 294 8.19 -4.85 6.55
CA GLY A 294 9.38 -5.60 6.14
C GLY A 294 10.12 -6.26 7.30
N GLY A 295 11.33 -5.83 7.58
CA GLY A 295 12.21 -6.39 8.61
C GLY A 295 11.85 -6.01 10.04
N LEU A 296 12.40 -6.72 11.01
CA LEU A 296 12.42 -6.30 12.42
C LEU A 296 13.53 -5.28 12.61
N VAL A 297 13.20 -4.15 13.20
CA VAL A 297 14.09 -2.99 13.34
C VAL A 297 14.01 -2.49 14.78
N SER A 298 15.14 -2.13 15.38
CA SER A 298 15.17 -1.45 16.68
C SER A 298 14.58 -0.04 16.53
N ILE A 299 13.66 0.34 17.41
CA ILE A 299 12.93 1.60 17.31
C ILE A 299 13.20 2.43 18.57
N LEU A 300 13.66 3.67 18.35
CA LEU A 300 13.93 4.66 19.38
C LEU A 300 13.17 5.94 19.01
N PHE A 301 12.02 6.16 19.64
CA PHE A 301 11.27 7.40 19.45
C PHE A 301 11.41 8.31 20.64
N GLY A 302 11.82 9.57 20.40
CA GLY A 302 11.82 10.64 21.37
C GLY A 302 10.45 11.31 21.56
N SER A 303 9.38 10.77 20.98
CA SER A 303 8.05 11.35 20.94
C SER A 303 6.94 10.34 21.25
N ASP A 304 5.75 10.84 21.58
CA ASP A 304 4.56 10.06 21.92
C ASP A 304 3.85 9.54 20.65
N VAL A 305 4.43 8.52 20.01
CA VAL A 305 3.81 7.90 18.83
C VAL A 305 2.55 7.16 19.20
N LYS A 306 1.39 7.62 18.69
CA LYS A 306 0.07 7.09 19.05
C LYS A 306 -0.41 5.94 18.18
N ASN A 307 -0.06 5.95 16.90
CA ASN A 307 -0.53 4.97 15.92
C ASN A 307 0.65 4.20 15.33
N ILE A 308 0.67 2.90 15.55
CA ILE A 308 1.73 2.04 15.02
C ILE A 308 1.10 0.91 14.19
N GLU A 309 1.64 0.72 12.99
CA GLU A 309 1.34 -0.41 12.12
C GLU A 309 2.63 -1.15 11.79
N VAL A 310 2.73 -2.42 12.21
CA VAL A 310 3.86 -3.29 11.91
C VAL A 310 3.39 -4.48 11.08
N SER A 311 4.02 -4.69 9.93
CA SER A 311 3.67 -5.80 9.05
C SER A 311 4.90 -6.30 8.28
N CYS A 312 4.87 -7.53 7.79
CA CYS A 312 5.93 -8.03 6.94
C CYS A 312 5.41 -8.83 5.74
N LEU A 313 6.31 -9.11 4.81
CA LEU A 313 6.05 -9.98 3.66
C LEU A 313 5.93 -11.44 4.07
N LYS A 314 5.33 -12.25 3.19
CA LYS A 314 5.20 -13.71 3.33
C LYS A 314 6.51 -14.41 3.73
N PHE A 315 7.63 -13.97 3.16
CA PHE A 315 8.96 -14.53 3.43
C PHE A 315 9.82 -13.64 4.35
N GLY A 316 9.18 -12.71 5.07
CA GLY A 316 9.85 -11.86 6.05
C GLY A 316 10.22 -12.60 7.33
N PRO A 317 10.79 -11.87 8.31
CA PRO A 317 11.19 -12.45 9.58
C PRO A 317 10.00 -13.08 10.31
N PRO A 318 10.20 -14.18 11.04
CA PRO A 318 9.18 -14.79 11.86
C PRO A 318 8.91 -13.98 13.13
N ASN A 319 7.78 -14.28 13.79
CA ASN A 319 7.48 -13.84 15.15
C ASN A 319 7.31 -12.31 15.33
N ILE A 320 6.64 -11.64 14.37
CA ILE A 320 6.32 -10.20 14.45
C ILE A 320 5.44 -9.87 15.65
N VAL A 321 4.48 -10.74 15.99
CA VAL A 321 3.62 -10.56 17.17
C VAL A 321 4.45 -10.62 18.45
N ARG A 322 5.37 -11.58 18.53
CA ARG A 322 6.30 -11.68 19.64
C ARG A 322 7.18 -10.43 19.75
N PHE A 323 7.78 -9.99 18.64
CA PHE A 323 8.57 -8.76 18.59
C PHE A 323 7.78 -7.54 19.08
N ALA A 324 6.56 -7.36 18.60
CA ALA A 324 5.72 -6.25 19.03
C ALA A 324 5.44 -6.28 20.55
N ARG A 325 5.36 -7.47 21.15
CA ARG A 325 5.17 -7.61 22.59
C ARG A 325 6.43 -7.38 23.41
N THR A 326 7.60 -7.76 22.89
CA THR A 326 8.87 -7.71 23.62
C THR A 326 9.63 -6.41 23.45
N GLU A 327 9.69 -5.88 22.20
CA GLU A 327 10.61 -4.79 21.83
C GLU A 327 9.88 -3.46 21.60
N LEU A 328 8.69 -3.50 20.96
CA LEU A 328 8.02 -2.29 20.51
C LEU A 328 7.65 -1.34 21.65
N LEU A 329 7.28 -1.89 22.81
CA LEU A 329 6.86 -1.10 23.96
C LEU A 329 8.00 -0.22 24.52
N SER A 330 9.25 -0.67 24.42
CA SER A 330 10.40 0.11 24.91
C SER A 330 10.65 1.34 24.04
N GLY A 331 10.34 1.25 22.73
CA GLY A 331 10.50 2.34 21.77
C GLY A 331 9.27 3.24 21.62
N ALA A 332 8.08 2.79 22.07
CA ALA A 332 6.83 3.54 21.90
C ALA A 332 5.84 3.28 23.05
N PRO A 333 6.08 3.84 24.24
CA PRO A 333 5.27 3.57 25.44
C PRO A 333 3.83 4.11 25.36
N ASP A 334 3.60 5.18 24.60
CA ASP A 334 2.34 5.94 24.55
C ASP A 334 1.41 5.52 23.41
N VAL A 335 1.65 4.35 22.80
CA VAL A 335 0.83 3.84 21.71
C VAL A 335 -0.63 3.67 22.12
N GLU A 336 -1.55 4.30 21.36
CA GLU A 336 -3.00 4.19 21.54
C GLU A 336 -3.63 3.19 20.56
N ARG A 337 -3.04 3.04 19.37
CA ARG A 337 -3.49 2.14 18.32
C ARG A 337 -2.34 1.30 17.78
N LEU A 338 -2.47 -0.02 17.87
CA LEU A 338 -1.48 -0.98 17.39
C LEU A 338 -2.12 -1.94 16.40
N VAL A 339 -1.54 -2.02 15.20
CA VAL A 339 -1.91 -2.99 14.16
C VAL A 339 -0.70 -3.84 13.83
N ILE A 340 -0.85 -5.14 13.95
CA ILE A 340 0.21 -6.13 13.70
C ILE A 340 -0.27 -7.10 12.63
N THR A 341 0.51 -7.27 11.55
CA THR A 341 0.24 -8.29 10.54
C THR A 341 1.46 -9.19 10.40
N SER A 342 1.31 -10.44 10.76
CA SER A 342 2.36 -11.45 10.71
C SER A 342 1.95 -12.63 9.82
N PRO A 343 2.74 -12.96 8.80
CA PRO A 343 2.52 -14.14 7.98
C PRO A 343 3.18 -15.40 8.55
N ASN A 344 4.05 -15.26 9.56
CA ASN A 344 4.92 -16.34 10.05
C ASN A 344 5.13 -16.24 11.56
N GLU A 345 4.25 -16.86 12.33
CA GLU A 345 4.42 -16.99 13.79
C GLU A 345 4.76 -18.43 14.16
N MET A 346 5.94 -18.62 14.73
CA MET A 346 6.46 -19.92 15.15
C MET A 346 6.47 -20.08 16.68
N GLU A 347 6.52 -18.96 17.39
CA GLU A 347 6.65 -18.93 18.83
C GLU A 347 5.48 -18.21 19.50
N SER A 348 5.05 -18.72 20.63
CA SER A 348 3.99 -18.11 21.42
C SER A 348 4.43 -16.79 22.04
N THR A 349 3.48 -15.89 22.24
CA THR A 349 3.71 -14.58 22.83
C THR A 349 4.02 -14.70 24.32
N PRO A 350 5.14 -14.18 24.83
CA PRO A 350 5.50 -14.30 26.23
C PRO A 350 4.62 -13.43 27.14
N MET A 351 4.36 -13.91 28.34
CA MET A 351 3.79 -13.10 29.41
C MET A 351 4.87 -12.21 30.01
N LEU A 352 4.73 -10.90 29.94
CA LEU A 352 5.69 -9.92 30.44
C LEU A 352 5.01 -8.93 31.39
N SER A 353 5.78 -8.38 32.32
CA SER A 353 5.29 -7.37 33.28
C SER A 353 5.09 -5.99 32.65
N SER A 354 5.75 -5.72 31.52
CA SER A 354 5.63 -4.47 30.78
C SER A 354 4.22 -4.25 30.22
N LYS A 355 3.71 -3.02 30.30
CA LYS A 355 2.31 -2.68 29.98
C LYS A 355 2.19 -1.59 28.94
N PHE A 356 1.23 -1.75 28.04
CA PHE A 356 0.74 -0.73 27.10
C PHE A 356 -0.34 0.13 27.80
N LEU A 357 0.08 1.15 28.55
CA LEU A 357 -0.83 1.90 29.43
C LEU A 357 -1.90 2.68 28.68
N HIS A 358 -1.62 3.10 27.43
CA HIS A 358 -2.49 3.95 26.63
C HIS A 358 -3.18 3.21 25.47
N LEU A 359 -2.89 1.92 25.27
CA LEU A 359 -3.43 1.17 24.14
C LEU A 359 -4.94 0.97 24.25
N LYS A 360 -5.70 1.54 23.31
CA LYS A 360 -7.17 1.48 23.20
C LYS A 360 -7.63 0.53 22.10
N TYR A 361 -6.83 0.40 21.03
CA TYR A 361 -7.16 -0.40 19.86
C TYR A 361 -6.02 -1.34 19.51
N LEU A 362 -6.30 -2.63 19.47
CA LEU A 362 -5.37 -3.67 19.06
C LEU A 362 -5.96 -4.51 17.94
N HIS A 363 -5.24 -4.60 16.82
CA HIS A 363 -5.56 -5.51 15.73
C HIS A 363 -4.36 -6.41 15.42
N ILE A 364 -4.51 -7.71 15.61
CA ILE A 364 -3.51 -8.71 15.26
C ILE A 364 -4.07 -9.55 14.11
N SER A 365 -3.33 -9.62 13.01
CA SER A 365 -3.69 -10.41 11.82
C SER A 365 -2.59 -11.43 11.53
N LEU A 366 -2.93 -12.71 11.64
CA LEU A 366 -2.08 -13.84 11.30
C LEU A 366 -2.50 -14.37 9.94
N ILE A 367 -1.74 -14.01 8.91
CA ILE A 367 -2.02 -14.37 7.51
C ILE A 367 -1.05 -15.46 7.08
N ALA A 368 -1.36 -16.70 7.42
CA ALA A 368 -0.51 -17.83 7.05
C ALA A 368 -0.75 -18.28 5.64
N ASN A 369 0.31 -18.26 4.87
CA ASN A 369 0.31 -18.96 3.58
C ASN A 369 0.87 -20.39 3.67
N GLU A 370 1.52 -20.79 4.77
CA GLU A 370 2.07 -22.14 5.03
C GLU A 370 2.83 -22.21 6.37
N ALA A 371 3.06 -21.11 7.05
CA ALA A 371 4.11 -20.98 8.05
C ALA A 371 3.67 -20.64 9.48
N ILE A 372 2.35 -20.64 9.81
CA ILE A 372 1.96 -20.66 11.22
C ILE A 372 2.19 -22.10 11.73
N SER A 373 2.95 -22.21 12.81
CA SER A 373 3.09 -23.49 13.48
C SER A 373 1.70 -24.07 13.78
N PRO A 374 1.42 -25.33 13.44
CA PRO A 374 0.18 -26.00 13.84
C PRO A 374 -0.04 -25.98 15.35
N ALA A 375 1.06 -25.88 16.11
CA ALA A 375 1.07 -25.80 17.57
C ALA A 375 1.08 -24.36 18.10
N TYR A 376 0.85 -23.33 17.27
CA TYR A 376 0.82 -21.95 17.75
C TYR A 376 -0.29 -21.77 18.79
N ASP A 377 0.10 -21.29 19.96
CA ASP A 377 -0.81 -21.11 21.07
C ASP A 377 -1.52 -19.75 21.03
N TYR A 378 -2.72 -19.72 20.45
CA TYR A 378 -3.53 -18.48 20.38
C TYR A 378 -3.86 -17.91 21.77
N LEU A 379 -3.93 -18.75 22.82
CA LEU A 379 -4.16 -18.28 24.18
C LEU A 379 -3.04 -17.34 24.66
N SER A 380 -1.83 -17.48 24.11
CA SER A 380 -0.69 -16.61 24.44
C SER A 380 -0.94 -15.13 24.14
N LEU A 381 -1.90 -14.81 23.25
CA LEU A 381 -2.29 -13.43 22.93
C LEU A 381 -2.95 -12.70 24.12
N VAL A 382 -3.37 -13.43 25.15
CA VAL A 382 -3.80 -12.84 26.43
C VAL A 382 -2.73 -11.92 27.01
N SER A 383 -1.44 -12.17 26.70
CA SER A 383 -0.33 -11.31 27.09
C SER A 383 -0.51 -9.84 26.68
N PHE A 384 -1.11 -9.57 25.51
CA PHE A 384 -1.43 -8.21 25.09
C PHE A 384 -2.63 -7.64 25.82
N ILE A 385 -3.67 -8.45 26.05
CA ILE A 385 -4.90 -8.01 26.72
C ILE A 385 -4.60 -7.64 28.16
N GLU A 386 -3.86 -8.48 28.88
CA GLU A 386 -3.46 -8.21 30.26
C GLU A 386 -2.47 -7.05 30.40
N ALA A 387 -1.64 -6.84 29.35
CA ALA A 387 -0.72 -5.72 29.32
C ALA A 387 -1.40 -4.38 29.02
N SER A 388 -2.64 -4.37 28.55
CA SER A 388 -3.31 -3.18 27.99
C SER A 388 -4.57 -2.82 28.78
N PRO A 389 -4.47 -2.22 29.98
CA PRO A 389 -5.62 -1.96 30.86
C PRO A 389 -6.65 -1.01 30.24
N CYS A 390 -6.26 -0.14 29.30
CA CYS A 390 -7.13 0.80 28.60
C CYS A 390 -7.71 0.25 27.28
N LEU A 391 -7.48 -1.02 26.95
CA LEU A 391 -7.91 -1.60 25.68
C LEU A 391 -9.45 -1.63 25.59
N GLU A 392 -10.00 -0.99 24.57
CA GLU A 392 -11.43 -0.96 24.30
C GLU A 392 -11.84 -1.88 23.17
N THR A 393 -10.98 -2.01 22.16
CA THR A 393 -11.27 -2.81 20.95
C THR A 393 -10.14 -3.78 20.67
N PHE A 394 -10.48 -5.06 20.57
CA PHE A 394 -9.57 -6.12 20.17
C PHE A 394 -10.10 -6.80 18.91
N ILE A 395 -9.29 -6.78 17.84
CA ILE A 395 -9.57 -7.51 16.60
C ILE A 395 -8.46 -8.53 16.39
N PHE A 396 -8.85 -9.79 16.24
CA PHE A 396 -7.94 -10.86 15.90
C PHE A 396 -8.38 -11.52 14.60
N GLU A 397 -7.48 -11.62 13.64
CA GLU A 397 -7.74 -12.22 12.33
C GLU A 397 -6.78 -13.39 12.10
N VAL A 398 -7.33 -14.55 11.77
CA VAL A 398 -6.57 -15.75 11.44
C VAL A 398 -6.96 -16.23 10.04
N GLN A 399 -5.96 -16.39 9.17
CA GLN A 399 -6.14 -16.99 7.86
C GLN A 399 -5.17 -18.17 7.74
N GLN A 400 -5.69 -19.39 7.78
CA GLN A 400 -4.92 -20.63 7.62
C GLN A 400 -5.48 -21.44 6.46
N PRO A 401 -4.82 -21.54 5.31
CA PRO A 401 -5.33 -22.30 4.18
C PRO A 401 -5.40 -23.80 4.45
N ASP A 402 -4.48 -24.34 5.23
CA ASP A 402 -4.36 -25.77 5.50
C ASP A 402 -5.12 -26.24 6.73
N MET A 403 -5.64 -25.34 7.57
CA MET A 403 -6.39 -25.63 8.80
C MET A 403 -5.72 -26.70 9.68
N LYS A 404 -4.40 -26.66 9.79
CA LYS A 404 -3.61 -27.56 10.65
C LYS A 404 -3.50 -26.96 12.04
N HIS A 405 -4.30 -27.48 12.97
CA HIS A 405 -4.26 -27.09 14.40
C HIS A 405 -4.83 -28.19 15.26
N ASP A 406 -4.51 -28.16 16.55
CA ASP A 406 -5.10 -29.05 17.54
C ASP A 406 -6.53 -28.63 17.83
N SER A 407 -7.50 -29.41 17.35
CA SER A 407 -8.93 -29.13 17.50
C SER A 407 -9.43 -29.47 18.89
N VAL A 408 -10.30 -28.63 19.42
CA VAL A 408 -11.05 -28.94 20.66
C VAL A 408 -12.06 -30.08 20.48
N ILE A 409 -12.35 -30.44 19.22
CA ILE A 409 -13.29 -31.51 18.88
C ILE A 409 -12.56 -32.86 18.97
N GLY A 410 -13.07 -33.75 19.82
CA GLY A 410 -12.43 -35.03 20.07
C GLY A 410 -11.39 -35.00 21.17
N ASP A 411 -10.97 -33.82 21.65
CA ASP A 411 -10.13 -33.67 22.80
C ASP A 411 -10.98 -33.70 24.09
N SER A 412 -10.71 -34.64 24.97
CA SER A 412 -11.38 -34.77 26.27
C SER A 412 -10.69 -33.99 27.40
N SER A 413 -9.52 -33.39 27.11
CA SER A 413 -8.81 -32.63 28.12
C SER A 413 -9.52 -31.30 28.42
N PRO A 414 -9.55 -30.87 29.70
CA PRO A 414 -10.22 -29.61 30.05
C PRO A 414 -9.56 -28.40 29.39
N LEU A 415 -10.36 -27.36 29.14
CA LEU A 415 -9.84 -26.08 28.67
C LEU A 415 -8.95 -25.45 29.75
N ARG A 416 -7.82 -24.89 29.32
CA ARG A 416 -6.92 -24.17 30.23
C ARG A 416 -7.61 -22.94 30.80
N ARG A 417 -7.31 -22.62 32.05
CA ARG A 417 -7.74 -21.39 32.71
C ARG A 417 -6.52 -20.65 33.20
N LEU A 418 -6.37 -19.41 32.77
CA LEU A 418 -5.32 -18.52 33.27
C LEU A 418 -5.73 -17.86 34.58
N PRO A 419 -4.77 -17.38 35.39
CA PRO A 419 -5.04 -16.68 36.67
C PRO A 419 -6.04 -15.53 36.52
N GLN A 420 -6.60 -15.09 37.64
CA GLN A 420 -7.66 -14.09 37.65
C GLN A 420 -7.10 -12.67 37.37
N TYR A 421 -7.24 -12.22 36.14
CA TYR A 421 -7.11 -10.81 35.76
C TYR A 421 -8.47 -10.31 35.25
N ARG A 422 -8.96 -9.17 35.72
CA ARG A 422 -10.22 -8.56 35.26
C ARG A 422 -9.87 -7.40 34.31
N HIS A 423 -10.52 -7.37 33.15
CA HIS A 423 -10.37 -6.28 32.19
C HIS A 423 -11.63 -5.43 32.17
N ASN A 424 -11.52 -4.16 32.60
CA ASN A 424 -12.69 -3.30 32.85
C ASN A 424 -13.01 -2.36 31.70
N ASN A 425 -12.20 -2.33 30.63
CA ASN A 425 -12.37 -1.38 29.53
C ASN A 425 -12.62 -2.05 28.17
N LEU A 426 -12.45 -3.37 28.06
CA LEU A 426 -12.64 -4.08 26.79
C LEU A 426 -14.12 -4.20 26.45
N LYS A 427 -14.55 -3.46 25.42
CA LYS A 427 -15.96 -3.34 24.99
C LYS A 427 -16.28 -4.17 23.76
N SER A 428 -15.34 -4.24 22.80
CA SER A 428 -15.59 -4.88 21.52
C SER A 428 -14.49 -5.89 21.19
N VAL A 429 -14.89 -7.12 20.90
CA VAL A 429 -13.99 -8.19 20.46
C VAL A 429 -14.50 -8.80 19.17
N THR A 430 -13.62 -8.90 18.17
CA THR A 430 -13.93 -9.53 16.89
C THR A 430 -12.83 -10.54 16.58
N ILE A 431 -13.19 -11.79 16.35
CA ILE A 431 -12.28 -12.84 15.90
C ILE A 431 -12.70 -13.27 14.50
N ILE A 432 -11.89 -12.97 13.51
CA ILE A 432 -12.10 -13.27 12.10
C ILE A 432 -11.33 -14.54 11.75
N GLY A 433 -11.95 -15.47 11.04
CA GLY A 433 -11.38 -16.79 10.78
C GLY A 433 -11.40 -17.68 12.02
N PHE A 434 -12.41 -17.54 12.87
CA PHE A 434 -12.56 -18.37 14.06
C PHE A 434 -12.64 -19.85 13.70
N CYS A 435 -11.77 -20.66 14.29
CA CYS A 435 -11.65 -22.09 14.01
C CYS A 435 -11.78 -22.94 15.30
N SER A 436 -11.84 -24.25 15.14
CA SER A 436 -11.96 -25.19 16.25
C SER A 436 -10.68 -25.41 17.04
N ALA A 437 -9.61 -24.62 16.80
CA ALA A 437 -8.35 -24.71 17.54
C ALA A 437 -8.61 -24.54 19.04
N LYS A 438 -8.12 -25.51 19.84
CA LYS A 438 -8.35 -25.52 21.29
C LYS A 438 -7.89 -24.23 21.96
N SER A 439 -6.68 -23.75 21.61
CA SER A 439 -6.13 -22.51 22.18
C SER A 439 -6.91 -21.26 21.77
N LEU A 440 -7.58 -21.25 20.59
CA LEU A 440 -8.43 -20.15 20.17
C LEU A 440 -9.78 -20.14 20.92
N VAL A 441 -10.34 -21.31 21.17
CA VAL A 441 -11.53 -21.47 22.01
C VAL A 441 -11.21 -21.05 23.45
N GLU A 442 -10.04 -21.42 23.97
CA GLU A 442 -9.55 -21.00 25.29
C GLU A 442 -9.38 -19.48 25.39
N LEU A 443 -8.81 -18.83 24.35
CA LEU A 443 -8.71 -17.38 24.27
C LEU A 443 -10.08 -16.70 24.32
N ALA A 444 -11.03 -17.18 23.52
CA ALA A 444 -12.39 -16.62 23.51
C ALA A 444 -13.09 -16.78 24.86
N CYS A 445 -12.98 -17.97 25.47
CA CYS A 445 -13.52 -18.22 26.80
C CYS A 445 -12.87 -17.32 27.86
N HIS A 446 -11.55 -17.15 27.83
CA HIS A 446 -10.83 -16.27 28.74
C HIS A 446 -11.32 -14.82 28.64
N ILE A 447 -11.46 -14.30 27.40
CA ILE A 447 -11.96 -12.95 27.17
C ILE A 447 -13.37 -12.77 27.75
N ILE A 448 -14.28 -13.68 27.48
CA ILE A 448 -15.67 -13.63 27.99
C ILE A 448 -15.70 -13.64 29.51
N GLU A 449 -14.87 -14.47 30.15
CA GLU A 449 -14.84 -14.60 31.61
C GLU A 449 -14.19 -13.39 32.31
N LYS A 450 -13.32 -12.63 31.61
CA LYS A 450 -12.50 -11.58 32.24
C LYS A 450 -12.89 -10.15 31.84
N ALA A 451 -13.48 -9.95 30.67
CA ALA A 451 -13.89 -8.64 30.19
C ALA A 451 -15.25 -8.23 30.80
N THR A 452 -15.21 -7.43 31.87
CA THR A 452 -16.42 -7.05 32.63
C THR A 452 -17.27 -5.99 31.91
N SER A 453 -16.72 -5.27 30.95
CA SER A 453 -17.37 -4.21 30.17
C SER A 453 -17.64 -4.62 28.72
N LEU A 454 -17.65 -5.94 28.42
CA LEU A 454 -17.87 -6.43 27.08
C LEU A 454 -19.29 -6.10 26.60
N GLU A 455 -19.37 -5.37 25.49
CA GLU A 455 -20.63 -4.96 24.85
C GLU A 455 -20.91 -5.77 23.58
N ARG A 456 -19.84 -6.14 22.86
CA ARG A 456 -19.93 -6.86 21.58
C ARG A 456 -18.87 -7.94 21.44
N LEU A 457 -19.32 -9.13 21.08
CA LEU A 457 -18.47 -10.24 20.69
C LEU A 457 -18.89 -10.76 19.31
N THR A 458 -17.99 -10.74 18.35
CA THR A 458 -18.22 -11.26 17.01
C THR A 458 -17.24 -12.38 16.72
N LEU A 459 -17.74 -13.56 16.37
CA LEU A 459 -16.95 -14.71 15.95
C LEU A 459 -17.29 -15.00 14.47
N ASP A 460 -16.34 -14.76 13.58
CA ASP A 460 -16.51 -14.95 12.15
C ASP A 460 -15.85 -16.27 11.73
N THR A 461 -16.67 -17.25 11.36
CA THR A 461 -16.21 -18.58 10.90
C THR A 461 -16.04 -18.66 9.39
N SER A 462 -16.22 -17.53 8.68
CA SER A 462 -16.06 -17.47 7.23
C SER A 462 -14.60 -17.18 6.87
N HIS A 463 -13.79 -18.21 6.72
CA HIS A 463 -12.38 -18.11 6.37
C HIS A 463 -12.17 -17.46 4.98
N GLY A 464 -12.01 -16.12 4.97
CA GLY A 464 -11.83 -15.33 3.74
C GLY A 464 -13.11 -14.85 3.07
N CYS A 465 -14.30 -15.16 3.58
CA CYS A 465 -15.56 -14.59 3.08
C CYS A 465 -15.72 -13.13 3.55
N ARG A 466 -16.02 -12.26 2.60
CA ARG A 466 -16.43 -10.88 2.90
C ARG A 466 -17.91 -10.72 2.61
N SER A 467 -18.71 -10.62 3.63
CA SER A 467 -20.11 -10.21 3.48
C SER A 467 -20.20 -8.79 2.90
N PRO A 468 -21.05 -8.57 1.86
CA PRO A 468 -21.33 -7.25 1.32
C PRO A 468 -22.17 -6.43 2.30
N GLY A 469 -21.59 -5.88 3.31
CA GLY A 469 -22.23 -5.09 4.37
C GLY A 469 -21.27 -4.61 5.42
N ARG A 470 -20.09 -5.19 5.51
CA ARG A 470 -19.03 -4.74 6.39
C ARG A 470 -18.05 -3.83 5.63
N ARG A 471 -18.46 -2.60 5.41
CA ARG A 471 -17.51 -1.53 5.15
C ARG A 471 -16.81 -1.24 6.48
N SER A 472 -15.57 -1.69 6.63
CA SER A 472 -14.67 -1.05 7.58
C SER A 472 -14.51 0.39 7.08
N VAL A 473 -15.12 1.33 7.77
CA VAL A 473 -15.15 2.76 7.42
C VAL A 473 -13.74 3.36 7.44
N ASP A 474 -12.74 2.64 7.98
CA ASP A 474 -11.44 3.21 8.31
C ASP A 474 -10.26 2.81 7.41
N LYS A 475 -10.44 2.00 6.36
CA LYS A 475 -9.33 1.68 5.43
C LYS A 475 -9.80 1.52 3.99
N PRO A 476 -9.50 2.49 3.08
CA PRO A 476 -9.83 2.39 1.65
C PRO A 476 -8.97 1.37 0.88
N ASP A 477 -7.79 0.96 1.37
CA ASP A 477 -6.82 0.17 0.61
C ASP A 477 -6.32 -1.07 1.38
N ARG A 478 -7.16 -2.12 1.47
CA ARG A 478 -6.67 -3.44 1.87
C ARG A 478 -6.12 -4.18 0.64
N TRP A 479 -4.81 -4.40 0.63
CA TRP A 479 -4.12 -5.26 -0.32
C TRP A 479 -4.22 -6.72 0.15
N TYR A 480 -4.59 -7.63 -0.76
CA TYR A 480 -4.63 -9.06 -0.50
C TYR A 480 -3.62 -9.77 -1.39
N TYR A 481 -2.99 -10.81 -0.82
CA TYR A 481 -2.25 -11.74 -1.64
C TYR A 481 -3.24 -12.68 -2.35
N THR A 482 -3.15 -12.75 -3.67
CA THR A 482 -3.81 -13.81 -4.44
C THR A 482 -3.03 -15.10 -4.28
N VAL A 483 -3.67 -16.26 -4.59
CA VAL A 483 -3.04 -17.59 -4.61
C VAL A 483 -1.77 -17.62 -5.49
N SER A 484 -1.62 -16.68 -6.42
CA SER A 484 -0.45 -16.50 -7.28
C SER A 484 0.63 -15.59 -6.69
N GLY A 485 0.51 -15.13 -5.42
CA GLY A 485 1.51 -14.26 -4.78
C GLY A 485 1.46 -12.79 -5.21
N SER A 486 0.48 -12.37 -5.99
CA SER A 486 0.31 -10.99 -6.43
C SER A 486 -0.52 -10.19 -5.43
N LEU A 487 -0.05 -9.00 -5.07
CA LEU A 487 -0.80 -8.02 -4.28
C LEU A 487 -1.85 -7.37 -5.19
N THR A 488 -3.11 -7.77 -5.05
CA THR A 488 -4.22 -7.13 -5.76
C THR A 488 -5.18 -6.50 -4.76
N ALA A 489 -5.66 -5.28 -5.07
CA ALA A 489 -6.79 -4.70 -4.35
C ALA A 489 -8.02 -5.58 -4.61
N ALA A 490 -8.56 -6.19 -3.56
CA ALA A 490 -9.77 -6.97 -3.72
C ALA A 490 -10.94 -6.05 -4.06
N PRO A 491 -11.77 -6.41 -5.03
CA PRO A 491 -12.99 -5.68 -5.28
C PRO A 491 -13.86 -5.68 -4.00
N PRO A 492 -14.44 -4.54 -3.62
CA PRO A 492 -15.08 -4.33 -2.31
C PRO A 492 -16.29 -5.24 -2.02
N ASP A 493 -16.81 -5.96 -3.01
CA ASP A 493 -18.11 -6.63 -2.93
C ASP A 493 -18.10 -8.14 -3.27
N ARG A 494 -16.93 -8.80 -3.29
CA ARG A 494 -16.89 -10.23 -3.65
C ARG A 494 -16.43 -11.10 -2.48
N CYS A 495 -17.28 -12.08 -2.12
CA CYS A 495 -16.87 -13.21 -1.31
C CYS A 495 -15.84 -14.05 -2.08
N LEU A 496 -14.74 -14.43 -1.42
CA LEU A 496 -13.82 -15.42 -1.96
C LEU A 496 -14.37 -16.82 -1.66
N PRO A 497 -14.36 -17.74 -2.62
CA PRO A 497 -14.77 -19.12 -2.38
C PRO A 497 -13.90 -19.76 -1.30
N MET A 498 -14.52 -20.50 -0.41
CA MET A 498 -13.83 -21.28 0.61
C MET A 498 -13.41 -22.63 0.04
N TRP A 499 -12.24 -23.10 0.41
CA TRP A 499 -11.78 -24.44 0.06
C TRP A 499 -12.50 -25.48 0.94
N GLY A 500 -12.60 -26.72 0.48
CA GLY A 500 -13.33 -27.78 1.17
C GLY A 500 -12.97 -27.94 2.65
N ARG A 501 -11.66 -27.86 2.99
CA ARG A 501 -11.19 -27.88 4.38
C ARG A 501 -11.67 -26.68 5.19
N GLY A 502 -11.74 -25.50 4.59
CA GLY A 502 -12.28 -24.30 5.26
C GLY A 502 -13.77 -24.43 5.57
N ILE A 503 -14.54 -25.08 4.69
CA ILE A 503 -15.97 -25.35 4.91
C ILE A 503 -16.16 -26.33 6.07
N GLU A 504 -15.39 -27.43 6.07
CA GLU A 504 -15.40 -28.40 7.18
C GLU A 504 -15.03 -27.74 8.51
N GLU A 505 -14.00 -26.89 8.48
CA GLU A 505 -13.53 -26.20 9.68
C GLU A 505 -14.55 -25.17 10.17
N SER A 506 -15.27 -24.48 9.28
CA SER A 506 -16.36 -23.60 9.69
C SER A 506 -17.48 -24.36 10.45
N HIS A 507 -17.81 -25.58 10.01
CA HIS A 507 -18.76 -26.43 10.73
C HIS A 507 -18.23 -26.86 12.10
N ARG A 508 -16.93 -27.24 12.19
CA ARG A 508 -16.27 -27.58 13.46
C ARG A 508 -16.22 -26.37 14.39
N ALA A 509 -15.86 -25.20 13.88
CA ALA A 509 -15.83 -23.96 14.64
C ALA A 509 -17.21 -23.64 15.23
N ARG A 510 -18.27 -23.77 14.45
CA ARG A 510 -19.65 -23.57 14.91
C ARG A 510 -20.03 -24.55 16.02
N PHE A 511 -19.64 -25.81 15.89
CA PHE A 511 -19.86 -26.81 16.94
C PHE A 511 -19.12 -26.44 18.22
N ALA A 512 -17.85 -26.01 18.11
CA ALA A 512 -17.04 -25.58 19.23
C ALA A 512 -17.63 -24.34 19.94
N ILE A 513 -18.13 -23.36 19.17
CA ILE A 513 -18.81 -22.17 19.70
C ILE A 513 -20.03 -22.58 20.54
N ARG A 514 -20.92 -23.41 20.00
CA ARG A 514 -22.12 -23.87 20.73
C ARG A 514 -21.78 -24.64 21.99
N LYS A 515 -20.77 -25.50 21.93
CA LYS A 515 -20.42 -26.38 23.05
C LYS A 515 -19.68 -25.62 24.18
N HIS A 516 -18.80 -24.67 23.84
CA HIS A 516 -17.86 -24.12 24.82
C HIS A 516 -18.01 -22.62 25.10
N ILE A 517 -18.67 -21.85 24.20
CA ILE A 517 -18.67 -20.36 24.23
C ILE A 517 -20.06 -19.80 24.47
N GLU A 518 -21.07 -20.19 23.68
CA GLU A 518 -22.37 -19.55 23.61
C GLU A 518 -23.05 -19.38 25.00
N TRP A 519 -23.01 -20.42 25.82
CA TRP A 519 -23.61 -20.41 27.16
C TRP A 519 -22.83 -19.58 28.20
N LYS A 520 -21.59 -19.16 27.89
CA LYS A 520 -20.74 -18.32 28.76
C LYS A 520 -20.91 -16.83 28.49
N VAL A 521 -21.49 -16.45 27.34
CA VAL A 521 -21.66 -15.05 26.98
C VAL A 521 -22.63 -14.38 27.95
N PRO A 522 -22.21 -13.28 28.63
CA PRO A 522 -23.08 -12.60 29.59
C PRO A 522 -24.33 -12.03 28.93
N PHE A 523 -25.43 -12.01 29.69
CA PHE A 523 -26.65 -11.33 29.26
C PHE A 523 -26.37 -9.84 29.05
N GLY A 524 -26.78 -9.30 27.90
CA GLY A 524 -26.53 -7.91 27.52
C GLY A 524 -25.37 -7.70 26.53
N VAL A 525 -24.51 -8.72 26.32
CA VAL A 525 -23.50 -8.69 25.26
C VAL A 525 -24.14 -9.01 23.93
N VAL A 526 -23.94 -8.14 22.92
CA VAL A 526 -24.32 -8.44 21.54
C VAL A 526 -23.37 -9.51 20.99
N PHE A 527 -23.88 -10.74 20.92
CA PHE A 527 -23.12 -11.87 20.43
C PHE A 527 -23.51 -12.18 18.99
N GLU A 528 -22.55 -12.15 18.08
CA GLU A 528 -22.75 -12.39 16.66
C GLU A 528 -21.85 -13.51 16.15
N ILE A 529 -22.43 -14.51 15.50
CA ILE A 529 -21.70 -15.56 14.77
C ILE A 529 -21.89 -15.33 13.29
N ILE A 530 -20.79 -15.08 12.58
CA ILE A 530 -20.80 -14.91 11.13
C ILE A 530 -20.45 -16.25 10.49
N GLU A 531 -21.36 -16.73 9.65
CA GLU A 531 -21.22 -17.99 8.93
C GLU A 531 -20.92 -17.75 7.44
N PRO A 532 -20.31 -18.73 6.74
CA PRO A 532 -20.12 -18.65 5.29
C PRO A 532 -21.44 -18.46 4.56
N CYS A 533 -21.50 -17.51 3.65
CA CYS A 533 -22.67 -17.30 2.80
C CYS A 533 -22.73 -18.35 1.66
N SER A 534 -23.87 -18.45 0.97
CA SER A 534 -24.06 -19.41 -0.13
C SER A 534 -23.01 -19.28 -1.25
N ARG A 535 -22.47 -18.07 -1.49
CA ARG A 535 -21.42 -17.84 -2.48
C ARG A 535 -20.05 -18.37 -2.04
N CYS A 536 -19.77 -18.36 -0.73
CA CYS A 536 -18.54 -18.93 -0.18
C CYS A 536 -18.51 -20.45 -0.28
N LEU A 537 -19.68 -21.06 -0.28
CA LEU A 537 -19.86 -22.51 -0.31
C LEU A 537 -19.88 -23.09 -1.73
N MET A 538 -19.89 -22.23 -2.77
CA MET A 538 -19.83 -22.71 -4.15
C MET A 538 -18.41 -23.12 -4.51
N PRO A 539 -18.17 -24.38 -4.97
CA PRO A 539 -16.89 -24.75 -5.53
C PRO A 539 -16.62 -23.91 -6.79
N ASN A 540 -15.41 -23.37 -6.91
CA ASN A 540 -14.97 -22.76 -8.17
C ASN A 540 -14.94 -23.85 -9.25
N PHE A 541 -15.76 -23.70 -10.28
CA PHE A 541 -15.63 -24.42 -11.54
C PHE A 541 -14.52 -23.82 -12.40
#